data_cb3fee46b982d807b2a8514b2a5bb9f9
#
_entry.id   cb3fee46b982d807b2a8514b2a5bb9f9
#
_cell.length_a   1.000
_cell.length_b   1.000
_cell.length_c   1.000
_cell.angle_alpha   90.00
_cell.angle_beta   90.00
_cell.angle_gamma   90.00
#
_symmetry.space_group_name_H-M   'P 1'
#
loop_
_entity.id
_entity.type
_entity.pdbx_description
1 polymer ?
#
loop_
_entity_poly.entity_id
_entity_poly.type
_entity_poly.pdbx_seq_one_letter_code
_entity_poly.pdbx_strand_id
1 'polypeptide(L)'
;NEGGDASDRGAIKKKFYKFLYGPAVSNCMIRDVSQRRQQCPFTDLFDEHFPILLRVIEWHKTRQFYSDDSPQIKRIRTKLRSENSYRMRKNKPKLKLSGKLYKQFSYANQCLEGEAMVRGVCHDLAREDGFFFIPIHDAIICQRSKEKIVRNLMLEHWRRHVRHPSDETMGFAPVIVTTKL
;
A
#
# COMPACT_ATOMS: atom_id res chain seq x y z
N ASN A 1 -23.99 17.05 9.61
CA ASN A 1 -23.72 18.27 8.85
C ASN A 1 -22.29 18.76 9.14
N GLU A 2 -21.29 18.20 8.51
CA GLU A 2 -19.98 18.85 8.48
C GLU A 2 -19.38 18.55 7.11
N GLY A 3 -19.57 19.50 6.20
CA GLY A 3 -18.90 19.57 4.93
C GLY A 3 -17.43 19.89 5.18
N GLY A 4 -16.65 18.88 5.56
CA GLY A 4 -15.20 18.97 5.52
C GLY A 4 -14.79 19.22 4.08
N ASP A 5 -14.12 20.35 3.85
CA ASP A 5 -13.70 20.81 2.53
C ASP A 5 -12.92 19.68 1.82
N ALA A 6 -13.29 19.39 0.56
CA ALA A 6 -12.63 18.34 -0.23
C ALA A 6 -11.11 18.56 -0.35
N SER A 7 -10.64 19.80 -0.20
CA SER A 7 -9.21 20.18 -0.13
C SER A 7 -8.52 19.58 1.09
N ASP A 8 -9.18 19.57 2.25
CA ASP A 8 -8.64 19.02 3.48
C ASP A 8 -8.49 17.51 3.42
N ARG A 9 -9.47 16.79 2.85
CA ARG A 9 -9.40 15.34 2.67
C ARG A 9 -8.19 14.93 1.81
N GLY A 10 -7.92 15.68 0.74
CA GLY A 10 -6.77 15.43 -0.13
C GLY A 10 -5.44 15.64 0.59
N ALA A 11 -5.34 16.68 1.39
CA ALA A 11 -4.16 16.99 2.19
C ALA A 11 -3.92 15.94 3.29
N ILE A 12 -4.98 15.52 4.00
CA ILE A 12 -4.93 14.45 5.01
C ILE A 12 -4.50 13.14 4.39
N LYS A 13 -5.11 12.73 3.25
CA LYS A 13 -4.75 11.52 2.51
C LYS A 13 -3.27 11.50 2.13
N LYS A 14 -2.74 12.62 1.62
CA LYS A 14 -1.32 12.77 1.27
C LYS A 14 -0.41 12.62 2.48
N LYS A 15 -0.75 13.23 3.62
CA LYS A 15 0.00 13.09 4.88
C LYS A 15 -0.04 11.64 5.38
N PHE A 16 -1.22 11.01 5.34
CA PHE A 16 -1.40 9.62 5.75
C PHE A 16 -0.58 8.64 4.89
N TYR A 17 -0.58 8.78 3.57
CA TYR A 17 0.27 7.96 2.70
C TYR A 17 1.77 8.20 2.95
N LYS A 18 2.17 9.43 3.25
CA LYS A 18 3.54 9.72 3.65
C LYS A 18 3.90 9.04 4.98
N PHE A 19 2.96 9.04 5.94
CA PHE A 19 3.10 8.30 7.19
C PHE A 19 3.25 6.80 6.95
N LEU A 20 2.40 6.18 6.15
CA LEU A 20 2.46 4.73 5.90
C LEU A 20 3.67 4.32 5.06
N TYR A 21 3.94 5.00 3.97
CA TYR A 21 4.86 4.54 2.91
C TYR A 21 6.13 5.40 2.76
N GLY A 22 6.25 6.49 3.46
CA GLY A 22 7.44 7.34 3.43
C GLY A 22 8.57 6.84 4.35
N PRO A 23 9.77 7.42 4.23
CA PRO A 23 10.89 7.12 5.12
C PRO A 23 10.56 7.43 6.59
N ALA A 24 11.11 6.66 7.52
CA ALA A 24 10.90 6.86 8.96
C ALA A 24 11.25 8.30 9.40
N VAL A 25 12.37 8.81 8.93
CA VAL A 25 12.86 10.17 9.27
C VAL A 25 11.88 11.27 8.82
N SER A 26 11.24 11.12 7.64
CA SER A 26 10.31 12.12 7.11
C SER A 26 8.88 11.99 7.68
N ASN A 27 8.63 10.99 8.51
CA ASN A 27 7.30 10.66 9.02
C ASN A 27 7.18 10.80 10.53
N CYS A 28 8.07 11.56 11.15
CA CYS A 28 7.98 11.81 12.60
C CYS A 28 8.06 10.55 13.47
N MET A 29 8.61 9.45 12.94
CA MET A 29 8.91 8.25 13.71
C MET A 29 10.31 8.36 14.36
N ILE A 30 10.86 9.56 14.43
CA ILE A 30 12.12 9.85 15.10
C ILE A 30 11.86 9.84 16.59
N ARG A 31 12.57 8.99 17.30
CA ARG A 31 12.46 8.83 18.75
C ARG A 31 13.02 10.02 19.58
N ASP A 32 13.52 11.03 18.91
CA ASP A 32 14.03 12.22 19.59
C ASP A 32 12.89 13.09 20.08
N VAL A 33 12.77 13.21 21.39
CA VAL A 33 11.72 13.96 22.08
C VAL A 33 11.70 15.44 21.67
N SER A 34 12.86 16.02 21.31
CA SER A 34 12.94 17.41 20.85
C SER A 34 12.32 17.62 19.47
N GLN A 35 12.35 16.59 18.61
CA GLN A 35 11.79 16.62 17.27
C GLN A 35 10.35 16.10 17.20
N ARG A 36 9.85 15.45 18.27
CA ARG A 36 8.45 15.02 18.36
C ARG A 36 7.44 16.18 18.24
N ARG A 37 7.83 17.40 18.57
CA ARG A 37 6.96 18.58 18.49
C ARG A 37 6.63 19.07 17.07
N GLN A 38 7.29 18.55 16.04
CA GLN A 38 6.95 18.81 14.62
C GLN A 38 6.14 17.65 13.99
N GLN A 39 5.36 16.96 14.78
CA GLN A 39 4.88 15.62 14.50
C GLN A 39 3.75 15.56 13.48
N CYS A 40 3.76 14.47 12.72
CA CYS A 40 2.63 13.99 11.98
C CYS A 40 1.54 13.53 12.97
N PRO A 41 0.34 14.13 12.96
CA PRO A 41 -0.73 13.82 13.92
C PRO A 41 -1.13 12.33 13.92
N PHE A 42 -0.78 11.60 12.88
CA PHE A 42 -1.04 10.16 12.80
C PHE A 42 -0.16 9.33 13.72
N THR A 43 1.06 9.78 14.05
CA THR A 43 1.93 9.03 14.97
C THR A 43 1.31 8.94 16.35
N ASP A 44 0.83 10.06 16.87
CA ASP A 44 0.20 10.13 18.19
C ASP A 44 -1.13 9.37 18.21
N LEU A 45 -1.95 9.55 17.17
CA LEU A 45 -3.19 8.82 17.00
C LEU A 45 -2.98 7.29 16.94
N PHE A 46 -1.94 6.83 16.21
CA PHE A 46 -1.65 5.41 16.10
C PHE A 46 -0.99 4.85 17.37
N ASP A 47 -0.20 5.64 18.08
CA ASP A 47 0.38 5.23 19.36
C ASP A 47 -0.71 5.05 20.43
N GLU A 48 -1.70 5.92 20.45
CA GLU A 48 -2.84 5.86 21.36
C GLU A 48 -3.82 4.72 21.04
N HIS A 49 -4.25 4.62 19.77
CA HIS A 49 -5.36 3.74 19.39
C HIS A 49 -4.92 2.42 18.73
N PHE A 50 -3.74 2.39 18.09
CA PHE A 50 -3.24 1.26 17.31
C PHE A 50 -1.76 0.98 17.54
N PRO A 51 -1.28 0.82 18.81
CA PRO A 51 0.15 0.74 19.12
C PRO A 51 0.86 -0.46 18.46
N ILE A 52 0.16 -1.59 18.30
CA ILE A 52 0.72 -2.76 17.62
C ILE A 52 0.93 -2.45 16.12
N LEU A 53 -0.05 -1.83 15.47
CA LEU A 53 0.05 -1.48 14.06
C LEU A 53 1.15 -0.44 13.83
N LEU A 54 1.31 0.54 14.71
CA LEU A 54 2.40 1.50 14.66
C LEU A 54 3.76 0.78 14.69
N ARG A 55 3.96 -0.17 15.61
CA ARG A 55 5.20 -0.97 15.68
C ARG A 55 5.45 -1.79 14.41
N VAL A 56 4.42 -2.38 13.83
CA VAL A 56 4.54 -3.12 12.56
C VAL A 56 4.98 -2.18 11.44
N ILE A 57 4.39 -0.99 11.33
CA ILE A 57 4.78 0.03 10.34
C ILE A 57 6.24 0.45 10.56
N GLU A 58 6.66 0.69 11.80
CA GLU A 58 8.05 1.02 12.15
C GLU A 58 9.03 -0.08 11.75
N TRP A 59 8.72 -1.33 12.06
CA TRP A 59 9.56 -2.47 11.71
C TRP A 59 9.73 -2.59 10.19
N HIS A 60 8.65 -2.47 9.44
CA HIS A 60 8.71 -2.49 7.98
C HIS A 60 9.55 -1.34 7.39
N LYS A 61 9.68 -0.22 8.10
CA LYS A 61 10.48 0.92 7.63
C LYS A 61 11.95 0.83 7.98
N THR A 62 12.28 0.20 9.11
CA THR A 62 13.62 0.26 9.70
C THR A 62 14.38 -1.05 9.60
N ARG A 63 13.70 -2.18 9.46
CA ARG A 63 14.30 -3.51 9.39
C ARG A 63 13.96 -4.20 8.08
N GLN A 64 14.87 -5.05 7.61
CA GLN A 64 14.56 -5.94 6.50
C GLN A 64 13.64 -7.05 6.99
N PHE A 65 12.40 -7.04 6.52
CA PHE A 65 11.36 -7.98 6.91
C PHE A 65 11.27 -9.18 5.97
N TYR A 66 11.59 -8.95 4.71
CA TYR A 66 11.56 -9.96 3.66
C TYR A 66 12.97 -10.48 3.35
N SER A 67 13.07 -11.73 2.95
CA SER A 67 14.33 -12.33 2.51
C SER A 67 14.92 -11.57 1.32
N ASP A 68 16.23 -11.72 1.12
CA ASP A 68 16.96 -11.10 0.01
C ASP A 68 16.41 -11.49 -1.37
N ASP A 69 15.86 -12.69 -1.47
CA ASP A 69 15.27 -13.23 -2.71
C ASP A 69 13.83 -12.84 -2.95
N SER A 70 13.19 -12.22 -1.98
CA SER A 70 11.80 -11.76 -2.11
C SER A 70 11.63 -10.72 -3.24
N PRO A 71 10.48 -10.73 -3.93
CA PRO A 71 10.18 -9.74 -4.97
C PRO A 71 10.31 -8.30 -4.47
N GLN A 72 9.93 -8.04 -3.21
CA GLN A 72 10.00 -6.73 -2.58
C GLN A 72 11.44 -6.23 -2.47
N ILE A 73 12.34 -7.04 -1.95
CA ILE A 73 13.74 -6.67 -1.79
C ILE A 73 14.47 -6.60 -3.13
N LYS A 74 14.22 -7.53 -4.04
CA LYS A 74 14.75 -7.47 -5.41
C LYS A 74 14.35 -6.16 -6.11
N ARG A 75 13.09 -5.74 -5.99
CA ARG A 75 12.60 -4.48 -6.57
C ARG A 75 13.27 -3.26 -5.93
N ILE A 76 13.46 -3.25 -4.61
CA ILE A 76 14.17 -2.17 -3.91
C ILE A 76 15.63 -2.09 -4.41
N ARG A 77 16.33 -3.22 -4.50
CA ARG A 77 17.73 -3.29 -4.96
C ARG A 77 17.89 -2.81 -6.40
N THR A 78 16.99 -3.22 -7.29
CA THR A 78 17.02 -2.78 -8.70
C THR A 78 16.87 -1.26 -8.79
N LYS A 79 15.87 -0.68 -8.11
CA LYS A 79 15.69 0.77 -8.08
C LYS A 79 16.86 1.50 -7.41
N LEU A 80 17.42 0.92 -6.35
CA LEU A 80 18.58 1.50 -5.66
C LEU A 80 19.82 1.51 -6.55
N ARG A 81 20.06 0.46 -7.34
CA ARG A 81 21.15 0.43 -8.32
C ARG A 81 21.00 1.55 -9.36
N SER A 82 19.83 1.70 -9.95
CA SER A 82 19.54 2.76 -10.91
C SER A 82 19.72 4.16 -10.31
N GLU A 83 19.20 4.39 -9.11
CA GLU A 83 19.34 5.65 -8.39
C GLU A 83 20.81 5.94 -8.04
N ASN A 84 21.58 4.95 -7.60
CA ASN A 84 22.99 5.10 -7.29
C ASN A 84 23.84 5.37 -8.55
N SER A 85 23.50 4.76 -9.68
CA SER A 85 24.16 5.07 -10.96
C SER A 85 23.92 6.53 -11.38
N TYR A 86 22.71 7.04 -11.20
CA TYR A 86 22.42 8.46 -11.44
C TYR A 86 23.16 9.37 -10.47
N ARG A 87 23.19 9.03 -9.17
CA ARG A 87 23.88 9.81 -8.13
C ARG A 87 25.38 9.89 -8.38
N MET A 88 26.00 8.79 -8.79
CA MET A 88 27.43 8.76 -9.15
C MET A 88 27.74 9.74 -10.30
N ARG A 89 26.91 9.77 -11.33
CA ARG A 89 27.06 10.74 -12.44
C ARG A 89 26.93 12.20 -12.00
N LYS A 90 26.29 12.44 -10.84
CA LYS A 90 26.12 13.77 -10.24
C LYS A 90 27.04 14.01 -9.05
N ASN A 91 28.11 13.22 -8.88
CA ASN A 91 29.06 13.28 -7.76
C ASN A 91 28.38 13.28 -6.37
N LYS A 92 27.25 12.56 -6.25
CA LYS A 92 26.53 12.41 -4.98
C LYS A 92 26.85 11.07 -4.32
N PRO A 93 26.91 10.99 -2.98
CA PRO A 93 27.20 9.74 -2.29
C PRO A 93 26.13 8.69 -2.57
N LYS A 94 26.55 7.41 -2.64
CA LYS A 94 25.63 6.26 -2.81
C LYS A 94 24.70 6.13 -1.62
N LEU A 95 23.47 5.74 -1.90
CA LEU A 95 22.48 5.38 -0.89
C LEU A 95 22.66 3.91 -0.47
N LYS A 96 22.42 3.63 0.81
CA LYS A 96 22.44 2.27 1.37
C LYS A 96 21.04 1.65 1.28
N LEU A 97 20.99 0.31 1.26
CA LEU A 97 19.73 -0.45 1.27
C LEU A 97 18.89 -0.11 2.50
N SER A 98 19.52 0.01 3.68
CA SER A 98 18.83 0.38 4.92
C SER A 98 17.99 1.65 4.82
N GLY A 99 18.48 2.65 4.08
CA GLY A 99 17.73 3.89 3.84
C GLY A 99 16.54 3.76 2.87
N LYS A 100 16.32 2.58 2.30
CA LYS A 100 15.22 2.31 1.35
C LYS A 100 14.27 1.20 1.82
N LEU A 101 14.51 0.60 2.99
CA LEU A 101 13.67 -0.49 3.53
C LEU A 101 12.22 -0.07 3.76
N TYR A 102 11.96 1.21 4.01
CA TYR A 102 10.61 1.73 4.15
C TYR A 102 9.69 1.43 2.94
N LYS A 103 10.27 1.12 1.78
CA LYS A 103 9.51 0.78 0.56
C LYS A 103 8.98 -0.65 0.56
N GLN A 104 9.51 -1.54 1.42
CA GLN A 104 9.13 -2.94 1.40
C GLN A 104 7.63 -3.14 1.74
N PHE A 105 7.08 -2.34 2.64
CA PHE A 105 5.66 -2.37 2.99
C PHE A 105 4.77 -1.98 1.80
N SER A 106 5.10 -0.89 1.12
CA SER A 106 4.38 -0.47 -0.09
C SER A 106 4.46 -1.52 -1.21
N TYR A 107 5.63 -2.14 -1.40
CA TYR A 107 5.78 -3.18 -2.42
C TYR A 107 5.07 -4.48 -2.06
N ALA A 108 4.99 -4.83 -0.77
CA ALA A 108 4.19 -5.97 -0.33
C ALA A 108 2.71 -5.76 -0.64
N ASN A 109 2.17 -4.59 -0.30
CA ASN A 109 0.78 -4.26 -0.61
C ASN A 109 0.51 -4.25 -2.12
N GLN A 110 1.41 -3.69 -2.93
CA GLN A 110 1.28 -3.73 -4.39
C GLN A 110 1.36 -5.15 -4.96
N CYS A 111 2.14 -6.05 -4.35
CA CYS A 111 2.15 -7.45 -4.75
C CYS A 111 0.82 -8.14 -4.43
N LEU A 112 0.30 -7.96 -3.21
CA LEU A 112 -1.01 -8.50 -2.81
C LEU A 112 -2.15 -7.98 -3.70
N GLU A 113 -2.16 -6.68 -3.97
CA GLU A 113 -3.11 -6.06 -4.89
C GLU A 113 -2.99 -6.64 -6.31
N GLY A 114 -1.77 -6.79 -6.82
CA GLY A 114 -1.51 -7.40 -8.13
C GLY A 114 -1.94 -8.87 -8.21
N GLU A 115 -1.72 -9.66 -7.16
CA GLU A 115 -2.21 -11.05 -7.08
C GLU A 115 -3.74 -11.10 -7.08
N ALA A 116 -4.40 -10.30 -6.26
CA ALA A 116 -5.86 -10.29 -6.17
C ALA A 116 -6.50 -9.75 -7.46
N MET A 117 -6.08 -8.57 -7.93
CA MET A 117 -6.72 -7.88 -9.04
C MET A 117 -6.31 -8.42 -10.41
N VAL A 118 -5.01 -8.53 -10.68
CA VAL A 118 -4.53 -8.89 -12.02
C VAL A 118 -4.56 -10.38 -12.24
N ARG A 119 -3.96 -11.17 -11.35
CA ARG A 119 -3.89 -12.62 -11.48
C ARG A 119 -5.17 -13.33 -11.05
N GLY A 120 -5.97 -12.70 -10.19
CA GLY A 120 -7.27 -13.19 -9.78
C GLY A 120 -8.38 -12.63 -10.67
N VAL A 121 -8.90 -11.48 -10.30
CA VAL A 121 -10.13 -10.92 -10.89
C VAL A 121 -10.01 -10.74 -12.42
N CYS A 122 -8.97 -10.07 -12.90
CA CYS A 122 -8.83 -9.82 -14.34
C CYS A 122 -8.64 -11.12 -15.14
N HIS A 123 -7.92 -12.09 -14.56
CA HIS A 123 -7.73 -13.38 -15.21
C HIS A 123 -9.05 -14.16 -15.32
N ASP A 124 -9.88 -14.17 -14.28
CA ASP A 124 -11.17 -14.86 -14.32
C ASP A 124 -12.14 -14.13 -15.25
N LEU A 125 -12.20 -12.80 -15.21
CA LEU A 125 -13.02 -12.03 -16.16
C LEU A 125 -12.63 -12.21 -17.62
N ALA A 126 -11.33 -12.39 -17.90
CA ALA A 126 -10.84 -12.62 -19.27
C ALA A 126 -11.24 -13.98 -19.84
N ARG A 127 -11.70 -14.92 -19.01
CA ARG A 127 -12.22 -16.24 -19.43
C ARG A 127 -13.73 -16.24 -19.70
N GLU A 128 -14.42 -15.19 -19.30
CA GLU A 128 -15.84 -15.03 -19.58
C GLU A 128 -16.06 -14.51 -21.00
N ASP A 129 -16.71 -15.31 -21.83
CA ASP A 129 -16.97 -14.94 -23.22
C ASP A 129 -17.81 -13.67 -23.33
N GLY A 130 -17.35 -12.74 -24.19
CA GLY A 130 -18.05 -11.49 -24.43
C GLY A 130 -18.00 -10.48 -23.27
N PHE A 131 -17.11 -10.71 -22.30
CA PHE A 131 -16.94 -9.79 -21.18
C PHE A 131 -15.89 -8.72 -21.49
N PHE A 132 -16.34 -7.48 -21.70
CA PHE A 132 -15.44 -6.34 -21.86
C PHE A 132 -15.25 -5.62 -20.53
N PHE A 133 -14.00 -5.40 -20.13
CA PHE A 133 -13.63 -4.66 -18.94
C PHE A 133 -12.30 -3.92 -19.11
N ILE A 134 -12.10 -2.86 -18.32
CA ILE A 134 -10.85 -2.11 -18.28
C ILE A 134 -10.37 -2.05 -16.82
N PRO A 135 -9.23 -2.66 -16.47
CA PRO A 135 -8.66 -2.54 -15.14
C PRO A 135 -7.95 -1.18 -14.99
N ILE A 136 -8.18 -0.49 -13.87
CA ILE A 136 -7.50 0.75 -13.51
C ILE A 136 -7.05 0.63 -12.06
N HIS A 137 -5.79 0.27 -11.84
CA HIS A 137 -5.23 0.03 -10.49
C HIS A 137 -6.07 -0.98 -9.68
N ASP A 138 -6.74 -0.51 -8.64
CA ASP A 138 -7.62 -1.25 -7.73
C ASP A 138 -9.10 -1.21 -8.12
N ALA A 139 -9.40 -0.72 -9.33
CA ALA A 139 -10.74 -0.58 -9.86
C ALA A 139 -10.91 -1.32 -11.20
N ILE A 140 -12.16 -1.63 -11.54
CA ILE A 140 -12.54 -2.21 -12.82
C ILE A 140 -13.71 -1.42 -13.39
N ILE A 141 -13.55 -0.95 -14.64
CA ILE A 141 -14.64 -0.40 -15.44
C ILE A 141 -15.26 -1.56 -16.20
N CYS A 142 -16.56 -1.75 -16.07
CA CYS A 142 -17.30 -2.78 -16.78
C CYS A 142 -18.71 -2.29 -17.14
N GLN A 143 -19.41 -3.08 -17.96
CA GLN A 143 -20.82 -2.84 -18.25
C GLN A 143 -21.64 -2.97 -16.95
N ARG A 144 -22.65 -2.10 -16.79
CA ARG A 144 -23.52 -2.07 -15.61
C ARG A 144 -24.20 -3.43 -15.31
N SER A 145 -24.61 -4.15 -16.34
CA SER A 145 -25.21 -5.49 -16.22
C SER A 145 -24.25 -6.52 -15.61
N LYS A 146 -22.96 -6.26 -15.65
CA LYS A 146 -21.89 -7.16 -15.15
C LYS A 146 -21.32 -6.75 -13.80
N GLU A 147 -21.76 -5.63 -13.24
CA GLU A 147 -21.27 -5.07 -11.95
C GLU A 147 -21.27 -6.12 -10.83
N LYS A 148 -22.37 -6.89 -10.68
CA LYS A 148 -22.50 -7.90 -9.62
C LYS A 148 -21.45 -8.99 -9.74
N ILE A 149 -21.14 -9.43 -10.95
CA ILE A 149 -20.11 -10.46 -11.21
C ILE A 149 -18.74 -9.93 -10.80
N VAL A 150 -18.38 -8.75 -11.28
CA VAL A 150 -17.09 -8.10 -10.95
C VAL A 150 -16.96 -7.92 -9.45
N ARG A 151 -17.98 -7.39 -8.79
CA ARG A 151 -17.99 -7.18 -7.36
C ARG A 151 -17.77 -8.48 -6.56
N ASN A 152 -18.45 -9.55 -6.94
CA ASN A 152 -18.29 -10.85 -6.28
C ASN A 152 -16.88 -11.41 -6.45
N LEU A 153 -16.32 -11.36 -7.66
CA LEU A 153 -14.94 -11.79 -7.93
C LEU A 153 -13.93 -10.96 -7.15
N MET A 154 -14.09 -9.63 -7.10
CA MET A 154 -13.22 -8.77 -6.30
C MET A 154 -13.25 -9.15 -4.82
N LEU A 155 -14.43 -9.41 -4.25
CA LEU A 155 -14.58 -9.84 -2.85
C LEU A 155 -13.96 -11.22 -2.61
N GLU A 156 -14.15 -12.16 -3.52
CA GLU A 156 -13.60 -13.51 -3.43
C GLU A 156 -12.09 -13.52 -3.47
N HIS A 157 -11.48 -12.89 -4.49
CA HIS A 157 -10.04 -12.83 -4.62
C HIS A 157 -9.38 -12.05 -3.50
N TRP A 158 -10.00 -10.95 -3.06
CA TRP A 158 -9.51 -10.21 -1.90
C TRP A 158 -9.47 -11.08 -0.64
N ARG A 159 -10.55 -11.81 -0.35
CA ARG A 159 -10.62 -12.72 0.81
C ARG A 159 -9.57 -13.80 0.76
N ARG A 160 -9.28 -14.37 -0.41
CA ARG A 160 -8.23 -15.38 -0.58
C ARG A 160 -6.84 -14.86 -0.21
N HIS A 161 -6.53 -13.61 -0.52
CA HIS A 161 -5.19 -13.03 -0.36
C HIS A 161 -4.97 -12.29 0.97
N VAL A 162 -6.04 -11.84 1.62
CA VAL A 162 -5.97 -11.06 2.87
C VAL A 162 -6.43 -11.88 4.08
N ARG A 163 -6.84 -13.11 3.87
CA ARG A 163 -7.32 -14.01 4.93
C ARG A 163 -6.18 -14.34 5.91
N HIS A 164 -6.42 -14.08 7.19
CA HIS A 164 -5.53 -14.59 8.24
C HIS A 164 -5.73 -16.11 8.39
N PRO A 165 -4.65 -16.94 8.46
CA PRO A 165 -4.77 -18.39 8.52
C PRO A 165 -5.60 -18.93 9.71
N SER A 166 -5.72 -18.15 10.79
CA SER A 166 -6.47 -18.52 12.01
C SER A 166 -7.91 -18.01 12.02
N ASP A 167 -8.39 -17.36 10.96
CA ASP A 167 -9.66 -16.63 11.00
C ASP A 167 -10.62 -17.15 9.96
N GLU A 168 -11.40 -18.16 10.34
CA GLU A 168 -12.49 -18.64 9.52
C GLU A 168 -13.70 -17.67 9.50
N THR A 169 -13.77 -16.73 10.44
CA THR A 169 -14.96 -15.92 10.70
C THR A 169 -14.81 -14.41 10.51
N MET A 170 -13.60 -13.85 10.55
CA MET A 170 -13.37 -12.42 10.46
C MET A 170 -12.59 -12.02 9.21
N GLY A 171 -13.13 -12.31 8.06
CA GLY A 171 -12.63 -11.70 6.83
C GLY A 171 -13.01 -10.21 6.82
N PHE A 172 -12.03 -9.31 6.83
CA PHE A 172 -12.27 -7.92 6.43
C PHE A 172 -12.90 -7.93 5.03
N ALA A 173 -14.20 -7.67 4.96
CA ALA A 173 -14.84 -7.46 3.68
C ALA A 173 -14.41 -6.08 3.16
N PRO A 174 -13.72 -5.99 2.02
CA PRO A 174 -13.42 -4.69 1.43
C PRO A 174 -14.73 -4.01 1.08
N VAL A 175 -14.81 -2.71 1.34
CA VAL A 175 -15.93 -1.90 0.87
C VAL A 175 -15.71 -1.63 -0.60
N ILE A 176 -16.48 -2.29 -1.46
CA ILE A 176 -16.47 -2.01 -2.89
C ILE A 176 -17.49 -0.90 -3.16
N VAL A 177 -16.99 0.26 -3.57
CA VAL A 177 -17.81 1.41 -3.94
C VAL A 177 -18.05 1.37 -5.43
N THR A 178 -19.33 1.41 -5.84
CA THR A 178 -19.72 1.56 -7.24
C THR A 178 -19.93 3.03 -7.53
N THR A 179 -19.22 3.55 -8.53
CA THR A 179 -19.40 4.92 -9.04
C THR A 179 -19.92 4.83 -10.46
N LYS A 180 -20.96 5.57 -10.76
CA LYS A 180 -21.41 5.73 -12.14
C LYS A 180 -20.52 6.79 -12.81
N LEU A 181 -20.01 6.46 -13.97
CA LEU A 181 -19.34 7.41 -14.86
C LEU A 181 -20.38 8.20 -15.64
#